data_7ec7c0b5d068684382480e2cb6c75e51
#
_entry.id   7ec7c0b5d068684382480e2cb6c75e51
#
_cell.length_a   1.000
_cell.length_b   1.000
_cell.length_c   1.000
_cell.angle_alpha   90.00
_cell.angle_beta   90.00
_cell.angle_gamma   90.00
#
_symmetry.space_group_name_H-M   'P 1'
#
loop_
_entity.id
_entity.type
_entity.pdbx_description
1 polymer ?
#
loop_
_entity_poly.entity_id
_entity_poly.type
_entity_poly.pdbx_seq_one_letter_code
_entity_poly.pdbx_strand_id
1 'polypeptide(L)'
;MNKEVLFAKTLEQVRKTAKEQGNCISEEQVKEAFAELDLSNEQLQMVFDYLLKHKIGIGQPMDPDEFLTDEEKDYLQEYLDEVAELPTYTDGEKLAFAMSAMAGEADAQQRLIEIHLADVAEIAKLYAGQGVLLEDLVGEGNLALSFGVTMLGSLEKPDEVEGMLGKMIMDAMEEYIAEHAENSKIDKRVEDKVNKVADKARELAEELHRKVTTEELMEETGMSRKMIEDAIRMSGFKIEDIDNNAKDSL
;
A
#
# COMPACT_ATOMS: atom_id res chain seq x y z
N MET A 1 16.73 20.35 -20.27
CA MET A 1 15.70 19.53 -19.60
C MET A 1 15.05 20.39 -18.53
N ASN A 2 13.72 20.38 -18.36
CA ASN A 2 13.07 21.23 -17.34
C ASN A 2 13.57 20.79 -15.95
N LYS A 3 13.93 21.76 -15.08
CA LYS A 3 14.45 21.47 -13.72
C LYS A 3 13.49 20.60 -12.90
N GLU A 4 12.18 20.76 -13.11
CA GLU A 4 11.14 19.95 -12.44
C GLU A 4 11.19 18.47 -12.86
N VAL A 5 11.39 18.20 -14.15
CA VAL A 5 11.51 16.83 -14.66
C VAL A 5 12.80 16.17 -14.16
N LEU A 6 13.89 16.93 -14.10
CA LEU A 6 15.16 16.45 -13.55
C LEU A 6 15.02 16.14 -12.05
N PHE A 7 14.39 17.02 -11.28
CA PHE A 7 14.11 16.82 -9.86
C PHE A 7 13.32 15.54 -9.61
N ALA A 8 12.19 15.34 -10.35
CA ALA A 8 11.36 14.16 -10.20
C ALA A 8 12.12 12.86 -10.50
N LYS A 9 12.93 12.84 -11.56
CA LYS A 9 13.76 11.67 -11.89
C LYS A 9 14.84 11.40 -10.83
N THR A 10 15.51 12.44 -10.35
CA THR A 10 16.52 12.30 -9.31
C THR A 10 15.91 11.76 -8.02
N LEU A 11 14.72 12.26 -7.63
CA LEU A 11 14.01 11.81 -6.45
C LEU A 11 13.60 10.33 -6.57
N GLU A 12 13.12 9.91 -7.73
CA GLU A 12 12.79 8.52 -8.01
C GLU A 12 14.04 7.62 -7.93
N GLN A 13 15.16 8.08 -8.48
CA GLN A 13 16.43 7.34 -8.42
C GLN A 13 16.94 7.22 -6.97
N VAL A 14 16.87 8.28 -6.17
CA VAL A 14 17.23 8.27 -4.75
C VAL A 14 16.37 7.27 -3.98
N ARG A 15 15.05 7.25 -4.23
CA ARG A 15 14.13 6.27 -3.61
C ARG A 15 14.48 4.84 -3.98
N LYS A 16 14.81 4.60 -5.26
CA LYS A 16 15.21 3.28 -5.73
C LYS A 16 16.51 2.82 -5.05
N THR A 17 17.54 3.68 -5.01
CA THR A 17 18.79 3.38 -4.34
C THR A 17 18.60 3.10 -2.85
N ALA A 18 17.75 3.89 -2.18
CA ALA A 18 17.42 3.67 -0.78
C ALA A 18 16.74 2.32 -0.54
N LYS A 19 15.79 1.92 -1.40
CA LYS A 19 15.14 0.59 -1.32
C LYS A 19 16.17 -0.54 -1.46
N GLU A 20 17.10 -0.43 -2.41
CA GLU A 20 18.18 -1.41 -2.62
C GLU A 20 19.14 -1.49 -1.41
N GLN A 21 19.20 -0.43 -0.59
CA GLN A 21 20.02 -0.33 0.63
C GLN A 21 19.22 -0.59 1.94
N GLY A 22 18.07 -1.23 1.86
CA GLY A 22 17.24 -1.54 3.04
C GLY A 22 16.47 -0.34 3.58
N ASN A 23 15.89 0.47 2.70
CA ASN A 23 15.14 1.70 3.00
C ASN A 23 15.96 2.75 3.78
N CYS A 24 17.26 2.81 3.52
CA CYS A 24 18.18 3.78 4.10
C CYS A 24 19.08 4.41 3.03
N ILE A 25 19.41 5.69 3.17
CA ILE A 25 20.34 6.39 2.30
C ILE A 25 21.12 7.43 3.11
N SER A 26 22.41 7.63 2.80
CA SER A 26 23.19 8.65 3.53
C SER A 26 22.86 10.07 3.06
N GLU A 27 23.08 11.05 3.95
CA GLU A 27 22.93 12.46 3.57
C GLU A 27 23.84 12.84 2.40
N GLU A 28 25.05 12.28 2.35
CA GLU A 28 26.02 12.52 1.28
C GLU A 28 25.49 12.03 -0.05
N GLN A 29 24.92 10.82 -0.09
CA GLN A 29 24.34 10.26 -1.31
C GLN A 29 23.16 11.10 -1.82
N VAL A 30 22.31 11.61 -0.93
CA VAL A 30 21.21 12.50 -1.32
C VAL A 30 21.77 13.83 -1.86
N LYS A 31 22.72 14.46 -1.15
CA LYS A 31 23.34 15.72 -1.58
C LYS A 31 24.05 15.56 -2.94
N GLU A 32 24.74 14.44 -3.15
CA GLU A 32 25.43 14.15 -4.41
C GLU A 32 24.44 13.94 -5.56
N ALA A 33 23.35 13.18 -5.33
CA ALA A 33 22.32 12.96 -6.34
C ALA A 33 21.68 14.27 -6.82
N PHE A 34 21.45 15.22 -5.91
CA PHE A 34 20.85 16.52 -6.23
C PHE A 34 21.86 17.64 -6.57
N ALA A 35 23.16 17.33 -6.66
CA ALA A 35 24.21 18.33 -6.90
C ALA A 35 24.00 19.15 -8.20
N GLU A 36 23.53 18.53 -9.27
CA GLU A 36 23.26 19.19 -10.56
C GLU A 36 22.08 20.19 -10.51
N LEU A 37 21.23 20.09 -9.49
CA LEU A 37 20.05 20.96 -9.34
C LEU A 37 20.31 22.19 -8.51
N ASP A 38 21.46 22.28 -7.84
CA ASP A 38 21.90 23.40 -7.00
C ASP A 38 20.80 23.84 -6.01
N LEU A 39 20.32 22.87 -5.21
CA LEU A 39 19.25 23.07 -4.25
C LEU A 39 19.76 23.89 -3.04
N SER A 40 18.95 24.80 -2.53
CA SER A 40 19.21 25.46 -1.26
C SER A 40 19.14 24.47 -0.09
N ASN A 41 19.74 24.84 1.07
CA ASN A 41 19.65 24.01 2.27
C ASN A 41 18.20 23.76 2.70
N GLU A 42 17.30 24.74 2.53
CA GLU A 42 15.87 24.59 2.82
C GLU A 42 15.22 23.58 1.87
N GLN A 43 15.57 23.62 0.59
CA GLN A 43 15.04 22.66 -0.39
C GLN A 43 15.56 21.24 -0.16
N LEU A 44 16.85 21.10 0.23
CA LEU A 44 17.40 19.82 0.64
C LEU A 44 16.72 19.28 1.90
N GLN A 45 16.42 20.14 2.87
CA GLN A 45 15.67 19.73 4.06
C GLN A 45 14.27 19.22 3.68
N MET A 46 13.57 19.86 2.74
CA MET A 46 12.29 19.37 2.22
C MET A 46 12.42 18.00 1.54
N VAL A 47 13.54 17.73 0.87
CA VAL A 47 13.82 16.39 0.31
C VAL A 47 14.02 15.36 1.43
N PHE A 48 14.77 15.70 2.46
CA PHE A 48 14.93 14.81 3.63
C PHE A 48 13.61 14.54 4.32
N ASP A 49 12.82 15.57 4.60
CA ASP A 49 11.48 15.42 5.21
C ASP A 49 10.56 14.56 4.33
N TYR A 50 10.64 14.71 3.01
CA TYR A 50 9.93 13.87 2.08
C TYR A 50 10.37 12.41 2.16
N LEU A 51 11.68 12.13 2.20
CA LEU A 51 12.23 10.78 2.30
C LEU A 51 11.82 10.12 3.61
N LEU A 52 11.96 10.84 4.74
CA LEU A 52 11.51 10.37 6.05
C LEU A 52 10.01 10.04 6.06
N LYS A 53 9.18 10.92 5.49
CA LYS A 53 7.73 10.68 5.35
C LYS A 53 7.41 9.43 4.49
N HIS A 54 8.32 9.07 3.59
CA HIS A 54 8.23 7.85 2.78
C HIS A 54 9.02 6.67 3.37
N LYS A 55 9.34 6.72 4.67
CA LYS A 55 10.01 5.66 5.43
C LYS A 55 11.40 5.31 4.91
N ILE A 56 12.09 6.28 4.36
CA ILE A 56 13.49 6.16 3.97
C ILE A 56 14.34 6.84 5.04
N GLY A 57 15.09 6.05 5.78
CA GLY A 57 16.00 6.53 6.82
C GLY A 57 17.18 7.34 6.24
N ILE A 58 17.58 8.40 6.93
CA ILE A 58 18.73 9.21 6.55
C ILE A 58 19.91 8.85 7.46
N GLY A 59 20.94 8.23 6.88
CA GLY A 59 22.15 7.80 7.59
C GLY A 59 21.99 6.51 8.41
N GLN A 60 20.80 6.19 8.87
CA GLN A 60 20.48 4.94 9.55
C GLN A 60 19.07 4.48 9.20
N PRO A 61 18.81 3.17 9.19
CA PRO A 61 17.46 2.64 8.98
C PRO A 61 16.52 3.21 10.04
N MET A 62 15.28 3.48 9.65
CA MET A 62 14.22 3.86 10.59
C MET A 62 13.73 2.61 11.33
N ASP A 63 13.35 2.79 12.58
CA ASP A 63 12.71 1.73 13.34
C ASP A 63 11.28 1.51 12.78
N PRO A 64 10.95 0.30 12.28
CA PRO A 64 9.61 0.01 11.80
C PRO A 64 8.53 0.25 12.85
N ASP A 65 8.84 0.07 14.13
CA ASP A 65 7.89 0.24 15.23
C ASP A 65 7.45 1.71 15.44
N GLU A 66 8.21 2.69 14.93
CA GLU A 66 7.83 4.11 14.94
C GLU A 66 6.64 4.42 14.00
N PHE A 67 6.35 3.55 13.05
CA PHE A 67 5.27 3.71 12.08
C PHE A 67 3.99 2.98 12.46
N LEU A 68 4.03 2.19 13.52
CA LEU A 68 2.90 1.43 14.01
C LEU A 68 2.01 2.33 14.88
N THR A 69 0.71 2.28 14.64
CA THR A 69 -0.30 2.82 15.55
C THR A 69 -0.35 1.98 16.83
N ASP A 70 -0.98 2.50 17.88
CA ASP A 70 -1.13 1.74 19.12
C ASP A 70 -1.99 0.47 18.90
N GLU A 71 -3.02 0.54 18.03
CA GLU A 71 -3.86 -0.60 17.66
C GLU A 71 -3.06 -1.67 16.89
N GLU A 72 -2.19 -1.27 15.98
CA GLU A 72 -1.32 -2.20 15.26
C GLU A 72 -0.29 -2.87 16.17
N LYS A 73 0.22 -2.15 17.18
CA LYS A 73 1.12 -2.72 18.20
C LYS A 73 0.40 -3.75 19.07
N ASP A 74 -0.81 -3.44 19.51
CA ASP A 74 -1.65 -4.34 20.30
C ASP A 74 -1.96 -5.62 19.50
N TYR A 75 -2.34 -5.48 18.23
CA TYR A 75 -2.57 -6.62 17.32
C TYR A 75 -1.33 -7.49 17.15
N LEU A 76 -0.17 -6.89 16.86
CA LEU A 76 1.08 -7.65 16.71
C LEU A 76 1.48 -8.36 18.00
N GLN A 77 1.29 -7.72 19.14
CA GLN A 77 1.60 -8.34 20.42
C GLN A 77 0.71 -9.58 20.65
N GLU A 78 -0.60 -9.47 20.41
CA GLU A 78 -1.53 -10.60 20.53
C GLU A 78 -1.15 -11.73 19.55
N TYR A 79 -0.88 -11.39 18.29
CA TYR A 79 -0.45 -12.36 17.28
C TYR A 79 0.86 -13.08 17.67
N LEU A 80 1.86 -12.33 18.12
CA LEU A 80 3.16 -12.91 18.53
C LEU A 80 3.04 -13.72 19.82
N ASP A 81 2.17 -13.35 20.75
CA ASP A 81 1.89 -14.13 21.95
C ASP A 81 1.27 -15.48 21.59
N GLU A 82 0.34 -15.54 20.64
CA GLU A 82 -0.22 -16.79 20.13
C GLU A 82 0.85 -17.66 19.43
N VAL A 83 1.71 -17.04 18.60
CA VAL A 83 2.82 -17.73 17.93
C VAL A 83 3.83 -18.28 18.93
N ALA A 84 4.07 -17.57 20.04
CA ALA A 84 4.99 -18.02 21.10
C ALA A 84 4.50 -19.26 21.86
N GLU A 85 3.22 -19.59 21.80
CA GLU A 85 2.68 -20.85 22.36
C GLU A 85 3.00 -22.07 21.50
N LEU A 86 3.43 -21.88 20.25
CA LEU A 86 3.78 -22.96 19.33
C LEU A 86 5.11 -23.63 19.74
N PRO A 87 5.28 -24.90 19.38
CA PRO A 87 6.54 -25.63 19.67
C PRO A 87 7.75 -24.95 19.02
N THR A 88 8.82 -24.84 19.78
CA THR A 88 10.13 -24.37 19.27
C THR A 88 10.98 -25.53 18.80
N TYR A 89 11.75 -25.32 17.75
CA TYR A 89 12.58 -26.34 17.11
C TYR A 89 14.03 -25.87 16.98
N THR A 90 14.94 -26.85 17.09
CA THR A 90 16.37 -26.63 16.83
C THR A 90 16.62 -26.45 15.34
N ASP A 91 17.75 -25.83 14.97
CA ASP A 91 18.14 -25.67 13.55
C ASP A 91 18.19 -26.97 12.78
N GLY A 92 18.63 -28.07 13.44
CA GLY A 92 18.63 -29.39 12.84
C GLY A 92 17.25 -29.95 12.56
N GLU A 93 16.26 -29.70 13.44
CA GLU A 93 14.86 -30.06 13.23
C GLU A 93 14.22 -29.22 12.13
N LYS A 94 14.49 -27.93 12.13
CA LYS A 94 14.01 -27.01 11.03
C LYS A 94 14.50 -27.48 9.67
N LEU A 95 15.79 -27.85 9.57
CA LEU A 95 16.39 -28.40 8.37
C LEU A 95 15.72 -29.71 7.95
N ALA A 96 15.43 -30.59 8.89
CA ALA A 96 14.76 -31.87 8.62
C ALA A 96 13.33 -31.62 8.10
N PHE A 97 12.60 -30.68 8.71
CA PHE A 97 11.26 -30.30 8.21
C PHE A 97 11.33 -29.69 6.82
N ALA A 98 12.32 -28.83 6.53
CA ALA A 98 12.52 -28.29 5.20
C ALA A 98 12.72 -29.39 4.15
N MET A 99 13.58 -30.37 4.43
CA MET A 99 13.81 -31.50 3.53
C MET A 99 12.55 -32.37 3.33
N SER A 100 11.80 -32.66 4.40
CA SER A 100 10.58 -33.44 4.33
C SER A 100 9.44 -32.68 3.59
N ALA A 101 9.33 -31.37 3.83
CA ALA A 101 8.36 -30.53 3.14
C ALA A 101 8.66 -30.40 1.63
N MET A 102 9.95 -30.31 1.24
CA MET A 102 10.37 -30.38 -0.17
C MET A 102 10.03 -31.74 -0.81
N ALA A 103 9.98 -32.82 -0.04
CA ALA A 103 9.51 -34.12 -0.50
C ALA A 103 7.97 -34.23 -0.56
N GLY A 104 7.25 -33.20 -0.13
CA GLY A 104 5.80 -33.13 -0.18
C GLY A 104 5.08 -33.69 1.05
N GLU A 105 5.78 -33.87 2.18
CA GLU A 105 5.16 -34.33 3.41
C GLU A 105 4.34 -33.23 4.09
N ALA A 106 3.02 -33.45 4.20
CA ALA A 106 2.06 -32.44 4.69
C ALA A 106 2.34 -32.02 6.15
N ASP A 107 2.70 -32.97 7.00
CA ASP A 107 3.02 -32.68 8.41
C ASP A 107 4.27 -31.76 8.52
N ALA A 108 5.28 -31.98 7.68
CA ALA A 108 6.46 -31.13 7.63
C ALA A 108 6.16 -29.74 7.06
N GLN A 109 5.29 -29.64 6.04
CA GLN A 109 4.80 -28.37 5.52
C GLN A 109 4.06 -27.58 6.60
N GLN A 110 3.20 -28.23 7.38
CA GLN A 110 2.50 -27.59 8.51
C GLN A 110 3.49 -27.06 9.55
N ARG A 111 4.55 -27.84 9.89
CA ARG A 111 5.58 -27.37 10.83
C ARG A 111 6.37 -26.18 10.29
N LEU A 112 6.65 -26.14 9.00
CA LEU A 112 7.31 -24.96 8.40
C LEU A 112 6.42 -23.71 8.46
N ILE A 113 5.11 -23.84 8.24
CA ILE A 113 4.20 -22.72 8.43
C ILE A 113 4.32 -22.21 9.87
N GLU A 114 4.17 -23.07 10.87
CA GLU A 114 4.26 -22.70 12.28
C GLU A 114 5.57 -22.01 12.64
N ILE A 115 6.70 -22.47 12.07
CA ILE A 115 8.04 -21.91 12.29
C ILE A 115 8.15 -20.48 11.75
N HIS A 116 7.52 -20.19 10.61
CA HIS A 116 7.68 -18.92 9.91
C HIS A 116 6.57 -17.89 10.17
N LEU A 117 5.59 -18.19 11.04
CA LEU A 117 4.55 -17.20 11.38
C LEU A 117 5.13 -15.91 11.99
N ALA A 118 6.13 -16.03 12.87
CA ALA A 118 6.77 -14.84 13.44
C ALA A 118 7.49 -14.01 12.37
N ASP A 119 8.10 -14.65 11.37
CA ASP A 119 8.77 -13.96 10.27
C ASP A 119 7.78 -13.14 9.43
N VAL A 120 6.54 -13.63 9.26
CA VAL A 120 5.47 -12.89 8.57
C VAL A 120 5.18 -11.57 9.29
N ALA A 121 5.05 -11.59 10.62
CA ALA A 121 4.83 -10.39 11.42
C ALA A 121 5.99 -9.39 11.30
N GLU A 122 7.23 -9.87 11.39
CA GLU A 122 8.41 -9.02 11.26
C GLU A 122 8.54 -8.41 9.85
N ILE A 123 8.20 -9.18 8.81
CA ILE A 123 8.16 -8.67 7.42
C ILE A 123 7.05 -7.63 7.28
N ALA A 124 5.85 -7.87 7.83
CA ALA A 124 4.72 -6.95 7.74
C ALA A 124 5.04 -5.57 8.35
N LYS A 125 5.81 -5.52 9.45
CA LYS A 125 6.27 -4.25 10.06
C LYS A 125 7.03 -3.37 9.06
N LEU A 126 7.80 -3.96 8.13
CA LEU A 126 8.55 -3.20 7.12
C LEU A 126 7.62 -2.42 6.18
N TYR A 127 6.39 -2.86 6.07
CA TYR A 127 5.36 -2.27 5.22
C TYR A 127 4.32 -1.44 5.98
N ALA A 128 4.41 -1.34 7.32
CA ALA A 128 3.47 -0.58 8.15
C ALA A 128 3.27 0.87 7.64
N GLY A 129 2.05 1.46 7.77
CA GLY A 129 1.73 2.83 7.38
C GLY A 129 1.81 3.14 5.88
N GLN A 130 1.72 2.16 5.00
CA GLN A 130 1.64 2.34 3.55
C GLN A 130 0.20 2.48 3.03
N GLY A 131 -0.76 2.74 3.91
CA GLY A 131 -2.16 2.99 3.54
C GLY A 131 -3.03 1.74 3.50
N VAL A 132 -2.52 0.65 4.02
CA VAL A 132 -3.23 -0.62 4.26
C VAL A 132 -3.12 -0.99 5.74
N LEU A 133 -4.04 -1.77 6.25
CA LEU A 133 -4.00 -2.26 7.63
C LEU A 133 -2.91 -3.33 7.79
N LEU A 134 -2.21 -3.28 8.91
CA LEU A 134 -1.17 -4.27 9.20
C LEU A 134 -1.73 -5.69 9.33
N GLU A 135 -2.94 -5.82 9.87
CA GLU A 135 -3.68 -7.08 9.98
C GLU A 135 -3.88 -7.74 8.60
N ASP A 136 -4.22 -6.94 7.61
CA ASP A 136 -4.40 -7.42 6.23
C ASP A 136 -3.07 -7.89 5.64
N LEU A 137 -1.98 -7.15 5.90
CA LEU A 137 -0.64 -7.55 5.44
C LEU A 137 -0.18 -8.86 6.07
N VAL A 138 -0.42 -9.05 7.38
CA VAL A 138 -0.12 -10.32 8.06
C VAL A 138 -0.98 -11.44 7.47
N GLY A 139 -2.27 -11.16 7.18
CA GLY A 139 -3.17 -12.12 6.53
C GLY A 139 -2.65 -12.57 5.15
N GLU A 140 -2.28 -11.62 4.29
CA GLU A 140 -1.71 -11.90 2.96
C GLU A 140 -0.37 -12.64 3.05
N GLY A 141 0.48 -12.25 4.00
CA GLY A 141 1.73 -12.95 4.28
C GLY A 141 1.53 -14.40 4.71
N ASN A 142 0.56 -14.67 5.58
CA ASN A 142 0.19 -16.03 6.01
C ASN A 142 -0.35 -16.88 4.86
N LEU A 143 -1.15 -16.28 3.96
CA LEU A 143 -1.61 -16.95 2.75
C LEU A 143 -0.44 -17.30 1.83
N ALA A 144 0.46 -16.35 1.59
CA ALA A 144 1.65 -16.56 0.77
C ALA A 144 2.58 -17.63 1.36
N LEU A 145 2.79 -17.63 2.69
CA LEU A 145 3.54 -18.65 3.41
C LEU A 145 2.91 -20.04 3.21
N SER A 146 1.60 -20.14 3.44
CA SER A 146 0.85 -21.39 3.30
C SER A 146 0.90 -21.94 1.87
N PHE A 147 0.85 -21.07 0.87
CA PHE A 147 1.02 -21.45 -0.53
C PHE A 147 2.47 -21.82 -0.85
N GLY A 148 3.43 -21.03 -0.36
CA GLY A 148 4.86 -21.22 -0.59
C GLY A 148 5.37 -22.59 -0.15
N VAL A 149 4.93 -23.08 1.01
CA VAL A 149 5.36 -24.42 1.48
C VAL A 149 4.89 -25.56 0.56
N THR A 150 3.82 -25.37 -0.19
CA THR A 150 3.38 -26.36 -1.20
C THR A 150 4.25 -26.39 -2.44
N MET A 151 5.03 -25.33 -2.68
CA MET A 151 5.87 -25.16 -3.87
C MET A 151 7.33 -25.57 -3.64
N LEU A 152 7.71 -25.94 -2.43
CA LEU A 152 9.11 -26.26 -2.04
C LEU A 152 9.73 -27.40 -2.84
N GLY A 153 8.93 -28.29 -3.41
CA GLY A 153 9.41 -29.37 -4.28
C GLY A 153 10.15 -28.92 -5.54
N SER A 154 10.10 -27.63 -5.87
CA SER A 154 10.86 -27.05 -6.99
C SER A 154 12.30 -26.65 -6.63
N LEU A 155 12.65 -26.62 -5.34
CA LEU A 155 13.96 -26.23 -4.85
C LEU A 155 14.95 -27.42 -4.91
N GLU A 156 16.22 -27.10 -5.13
CA GLU A 156 17.31 -28.10 -5.15
C GLU A 156 17.89 -28.31 -3.75
N LYS A 157 17.86 -27.29 -2.90
CA LYS A 157 18.52 -27.29 -1.59
C LYS A 157 17.63 -26.76 -0.49
N PRO A 158 17.67 -27.34 0.72
CA PRO A 158 16.87 -26.88 1.84
C PRO A 158 17.26 -25.47 2.34
N ASP A 159 18.47 -25.02 2.13
CA ASP A 159 18.94 -23.65 2.48
C ASP A 159 18.27 -22.55 1.65
N GLU A 160 17.62 -22.92 0.54
CA GLU A 160 16.88 -22.00 -0.31
C GLU A 160 15.45 -21.73 0.20
N VAL A 161 14.95 -22.56 1.14
CA VAL A 161 13.57 -22.52 1.63
C VAL A 161 13.24 -21.18 2.28
N GLU A 162 14.03 -20.73 3.25
CA GLU A 162 13.79 -19.45 3.96
C GLU A 162 13.79 -18.28 2.98
N GLY A 163 14.74 -18.22 2.06
CA GLY A 163 14.82 -17.17 1.05
C GLY A 163 13.63 -17.16 0.11
N MET A 164 13.15 -18.34 -0.31
CA MET A 164 11.96 -18.45 -1.16
C MET A 164 10.70 -18.02 -0.42
N LEU A 165 10.47 -18.54 0.79
CA LEU A 165 9.30 -18.21 1.59
C LEU A 165 9.27 -16.71 1.94
N GLY A 166 10.38 -16.15 2.43
CA GLY A 166 10.48 -14.72 2.74
C GLY A 166 10.21 -13.84 1.53
N LYS A 167 10.73 -14.22 0.35
CA LYS A 167 10.45 -13.50 -0.89
C LYS A 167 8.96 -13.56 -1.26
N MET A 168 8.33 -14.73 -1.18
CA MET A 168 6.91 -14.88 -1.50
C MET A 168 6.01 -14.06 -0.57
N ILE A 169 6.35 -14.01 0.72
CA ILE A 169 5.64 -13.18 1.70
C ILE A 169 5.77 -11.70 1.34
N MET A 170 6.98 -11.22 1.05
CA MET A 170 7.22 -9.83 0.64
C MET A 170 6.50 -9.48 -0.66
N ASP A 171 6.62 -10.33 -1.69
CA ASP A 171 5.98 -10.11 -2.99
C ASP A 171 4.44 -10.00 -2.83
N ALA A 172 3.81 -10.85 -2.01
CA ALA A 172 2.37 -10.80 -1.74
C ALA A 172 1.94 -9.50 -1.02
N MET A 173 2.69 -9.09 -0.01
CA MET A 173 2.43 -7.82 0.70
C MET A 173 2.59 -6.62 -0.22
N GLU A 174 3.63 -6.60 -1.07
CA GLU A 174 3.85 -5.53 -2.05
C GLU A 174 2.73 -5.47 -3.10
N GLU A 175 2.26 -6.62 -3.59
CA GLU A 175 1.13 -6.71 -4.52
C GLU A 175 -0.15 -6.18 -3.90
N TYR A 176 -0.46 -6.60 -2.66
CA TYR A 176 -1.62 -6.12 -1.92
C TYR A 176 -1.61 -4.59 -1.73
N ILE A 177 -0.46 -4.03 -1.34
CA ILE A 177 -0.28 -2.58 -1.20
C ILE A 177 -0.49 -1.87 -2.53
N ALA A 178 0.06 -2.40 -3.63
CA ALA A 178 -0.05 -1.81 -4.96
C ALA A 178 -1.51 -1.78 -5.45
N GLU A 179 -2.26 -2.87 -5.26
CA GLU A 179 -3.69 -2.96 -5.59
C GLU A 179 -4.53 -1.97 -4.76
N HIS A 180 -4.26 -1.88 -3.46
CA HIS A 180 -4.95 -0.93 -2.57
C HIS A 180 -4.66 0.52 -2.95
N ALA A 181 -3.41 0.84 -3.28
CA ALA A 181 -3.03 2.17 -3.73
C ALA A 181 -3.71 2.56 -5.05
N GLU A 182 -3.94 1.61 -5.95
CA GLU A 182 -4.65 1.84 -7.21
C GLU A 182 -6.15 2.03 -6.97
N ASN A 183 -6.77 1.17 -6.17
CA ASN A 183 -8.17 1.28 -5.76
C ASN A 183 -8.46 2.61 -5.06
N SER A 184 -7.62 3.03 -4.12
CA SER A 184 -7.74 4.32 -3.44
C SER A 184 -7.65 5.51 -4.40
N LYS A 185 -6.83 5.45 -5.45
CA LYS A 185 -6.79 6.50 -6.49
C LYS A 185 -8.05 6.51 -7.35
N ILE A 186 -8.63 5.35 -7.62
CA ILE A 186 -9.90 5.23 -8.36
C ILE A 186 -11.03 5.80 -7.53
N ASP A 187 -11.14 5.42 -6.25
CA ASP A 187 -12.15 5.89 -5.32
C ASP A 187 -12.08 7.40 -5.15
N LYS A 188 -10.90 7.96 -4.96
CA LYS A 188 -10.70 9.41 -4.88
C LYS A 188 -11.12 10.14 -6.15
N ARG A 189 -10.81 9.60 -7.32
CA ARG A 189 -11.26 10.18 -8.59
C ARG A 189 -12.78 10.13 -8.77
N VAL A 190 -13.42 9.08 -8.25
CA VAL A 190 -14.89 8.95 -8.23
C VAL A 190 -15.46 9.97 -7.27
N GLU A 191 -14.94 10.08 -6.06
CA GLU A 191 -15.33 11.04 -5.05
C GLU A 191 -15.20 12.48 -5.56
N ASP A 192 -14.05 12.85 -6.14
CA ASP A 192 -13.82 14.18 -6.74
C ASP A 192 -14.85 14.51 -7.84
N LYS A 193 -15.23 13.53 -8.67
CA LYS A 193 -16.25 13.72 -9.71
C LYS A 193 -17.64 13.93 -9.12
N VAL A 194 -18.01 13.11 -8.14
CA VAL A 194 -19.30 13.21 -7.45
C VAL A 194 -19.39 14.56 -6.74
N ASN A 195 -18.38 14.92 -5.96
CA ASN A 195 -18.34 16.19 -5.23
C ASN A 195 -18.42 17.39 -6.17
N LYS A 196 -17.69 17.37 -7.30
CA LYS A 196 -17.73 18.44 -8.29
C LYS A 196 -19.14 18.66 -8.87
N VAL A 197 -19.87 17.58 -9.15
CA VAL A 197 -21.24 17.65 -9.65
C VAL A 197 -22.20 18.10 -8.55
N ALA A 198 -22.04 17.57 -7.34
CA ALA A 198 -22.87 17.91 -6.18
C ALA A 198 -22.72 19.39 -5.80
N ASP A 199 -21.50 19.91 -5.75
CA ASP A 199 -21.24 21.33 -5.44
C ASP A 199 -21.88 22.25 -6.47
N LYS A 200 -21.77 21.92 -7.75
CA LYS A 200 -22.38 22.71 -8.82
C LYS A 200 -23.91 22.59 -8.83
N ALA A 201 -24.43 21.42 -8.49
CA ALA A 201 -25.90 21.26 -8.36
C ALA A 201 -26.43 22.09 -7.20
N ARG A 202 -25.72 22.11 -6.07
CA ARG A 202 -26.07 22.90 -4.89
C ARG A 202 -26.04 24.41 -5.19
N GLU A 203 -24.94 24.91 -5.79
CA GLU A 203 -24.82 26.32 -6.19
C GLU A 203 -26.02 26.75 -7.05
N LEU A 204 -26.37 25.99 -8.09
CA LEU A 204 -27.44 26.30 -9.00
C LEU A 204 -28.84 26.13 -8.37
N ALA A 205 -29.01 25.15 -7.50
CA ALA A 205 -30.25 24.92 -6.75
C ALA A 205 -30.54 26.06 -5.76
N GLU A 206 -29.50 26.62 -5.12
CA GLU A 206 -29.60 27.79 -4.25
C GLU A 206 -30.04 29.06 -5.05
N GLU A 207 -29.48 29.24 -6.26
CA GLU A 207 -29.87 30.37 -7.14
C GLU A 207 -31.30 30.24 -7.63
N LEU A 208 -31.70 29.04 -8.02
CA LEU A 208 -33.04 28.78 -8.58
C LEU A 208 -34.12 28.52 -7.51
N HIS A 209 -33.72 28.36 -6.24
CA HIS A 209 -34.59 28.00 -5.11
C HIS A 209 -35.40 26.70 -5.34
N ARG A 210 -34.85 25.76 -6.10
CA ARG A 210 -35.41 24.44 -6.38
C ARG A 210 -34.34 23.46 -6.83
N LYS A 211 -34.68 22.17 -6.84
CA LYS A 211 -33.79 21.15 -7.44
C LYS A 211 -33.58 21.45 -8.93
N VAL A 212 -32.39 21.10 -9.39
CA VAL A 212 -31.93 21.33 -10.76
C VAL A 212 -32.04 20.06 -11.60
N THR A 213 -32.24 20.23 -12.88
CA THR A 213 -32.23 19.11 -13.83
C THR A 213 -30.81 18.87 -14.38
N THR A 214 -30.60 17.70 -14.95
CA THR A 214 -29.34 17.39 -15.65
C THR A 214 -29.07 18.36 -16.79
N GLU A 215 -30.10 18.77 -17.52
CA GLU A 215 -30.03 19.72 -18.62
C GLU A 215 -29.58 21.12 -18.18
N GLU A 216 -30.15 21.63 -17.09
CA GLU A 216 -29.75 22.91 -16.50
C GLU A 216 -28.30 22.90 -16.02
N LEU A 217 -27.88 21.82 -15.39
CA LEU A 217 -26.47 21.65 -15.00
C LEU A 217 -25.51 21.62 -16.19
N MET A 218 -25.91 21.01 -17.29
CA MET A 218 -25.11 20.99 -18.52
C MET A 218 -24.96 22.40 -19.11
N GLU A 219 -26.06 23.16 -19.18
CA GLU A 219 -26.08 24.49 -19.78
C GLU A 219 -25.25 25.49 -18.95
N GLU A 220 -25.42 25.49 -17.63
CA GLU A 220 -24.76 26.47 -16.75
C GLU A 220 -23.28 26.10 -16.45
N THR A 221 -22.95 24.81 -16.36
CA THR A 221 -21.60 24.41 -15.95
C THR A 221 -20.72 23.98 -17.11
N GLY A 222 -21.27 23.69 -18.29
CA GLY A 222 -20.56 23.10 -19.43
C GLY A 222 -20.15 21.65 -19.22
N MET A 223 -20.63 20.99 -18.16
CA MET A 223 -20.37 19.58 -17.92
C MET A 223 -21.10 18.69 -18.93
N SER A 224 -20.46 17.60 -19.34
CA SER A 224 -21.12 16.65 -20.22
C SER A 224 -22.22 15.88 -19.48
N ARG A 225 -23.33 15.55 -20.20
CA ARG A 225 -24.41 14.70 -19.68
C ARG A 225 -23.86 13.42 -19.05
N LYS A 226 -22.93 12.73 -19.73
CA LYS A 226 -22.31 11.50 -19.24
C LYS A 226 -21.62 11.71 -17.89
N MET A 227 -20.91 12.82 -17.70
CA MET A 227 -20.23 13.10 -16.43
C MET A 227 -21.22 13.27 -15.29
N ILE A 228 -22.33 13.98 -15.52
CA ILE A 228 -23.38 14.20 -14.52
C ILE A 228 -24.11 12.90 -14.20
N GLU A 229 -24.55 12.15 -15.21
CA GLU A 229 -25.24 10.85 -15.04
C GLU A 229 -24.34 9.81 -14.35
N ASP A 230 -23.05 9.76 -14.66
CA ASP A 230 -22.08 8.89 -13.99
C ASP A 230 -21.93 9.28 -12.52
N ALA A 231 -21.84 10.59 -12.19
CA ALA A 231 -21.74 11.06 -10.81
C ALA A 231 -23.02 10.73 -10.01
N ILE A 232 -24.19 10.93 -10.58
CA ILE A 232 -25.48 10.55 -9.96
C ILE A 232 -25.53 9.06 -9.66
N ARG A 233 -25.13 8.22 -10.62
CA ARG A 233 -25.09 6.76 -10.44
C ARG A 233 -24.07 6.34 -9.38
N MET A 234 -22.86 6.91 -9.40
CA MET A 234 -21.78 6.60 -8.46
C MET A 234 -22.10 7.04 -7.03
N SER A 235 -22.85 8.15 -6.86
CA SER A 235 -23.37 8.58 -5.55
C SER A 235 -24.52 7.72 -5.02
N GLY A 236 -24.98 6.73 -5.78
CA GLY A 236 -26.19 5.94 -5.44
C GLY A 236 -27.47 6.79 -5.47
N PHE A 237 -27.56 7.78 -6.35
CA PHE A 237 -28.68 8.71 -6.49
C PHE A 237 -28.88 9.60 -5.25
N LYS A 238 -27.83 9.86 -4.48
CA LYS A 238 -27.87 10.62 -3.23
C LYS A 238 -27.52 12.12 -3.37
N ILE A 239 -27.35 12.63 -4.59
CA ILE A 239 -27.17 14.08 -4.79
C ILE A 239 -28.55 14.75 -4.64
N GLU A 240 -28.77 15.37 -3.48
CA GLU A 240 -30.11 15.87 -3.08
C GLU A 240 -30.63 17.01 -3.94
N ASP A 241 -29.73 17.82 -4.50
CA ASP A 241 -30.07 19.04 -5.25
C ASP A 241 -30.42 18.77 -6.72
N ILE A 242 -30.27 17.49 -7.18
CA ILE A 242 -30.65 17.10 -8.55
C ILE A 242 -32.04 16.43 -8.55
N ASP A 243 -32.90 16.84 -9.49
CA ASP A 243 -34.17 16.16 -9.74
C ASP A 243 -33.98 14.93 -10.62
N ASN A 244 -33.93 13.75 -9.97
CA ASN A 244 -33.77 12.47 -10.64
C ASN A 244 -35.04 12.00 -11.38
N ASN A 245 -36.20 12.65 -11.19
CA ASN A 245 -37.46 12.23 -11.76
C ASN A 245 -37.79 12.91 -13.10
N ALA A 246 -36.95 13.80 -13.58
CA ALA A 246 -37.19 14.52 -14.84
C ALA A 246 -37.14 13.65 -16.12
N LYS A 247 -36.85 12.32 -15.99
CA LYS A 247 -36.85 11.38 -17.13
C LYS A 247 -38.22 10.88 -17.56
N ASP A 248 -39.31 11.12 -16.79
CA ASP A 248 -40.65 10.57 -17.08
C ASP A 248 -41.60 11.59 -17.73
N SER A 249 -41.12 12.70 -18.29
CA SER A 249 -41.95 13.74 -18.86
C SER A 249 -41.56 14.09 -20.31
N LEU A 250 -41.47 13.09 -21.19
CA LEU A 250 -41.49 13.25 -22.65
C LEU A 250 -42.13 12.05 -23.32
#